data_368eb6adf9c2644592ecb321db908362
#
_entry.id   368eb6adf9c2644592ecb321db908362
#
_cell.length_a   1.000
_cell.length_b   1.000
_cell.length_c   1.000
_cell.angle_alpha   90.00
_cell.angle_beta   90.00
_cell.angle_gamma   90.00
#
_symmetry.space_group_name_H-M   'P 1'
#
loop_
_entity.id
_entity.type
_entity.pdbx_description
1 polymer ?
#
loop_
_entity_poly.entity_id
_entity_poly.type
_entity_poly.pdbx_seq_one_letter_code
_entity_poly.pdbx_strand_id
1 'polypeptide(L)'
;HFADYATAERLMLQCGFQQTPQVYDSVSDFWDRFTRRGMERDQINAMLRSIVLATAQHGDVVLLGRGCFAPLQGLCDVINVRVKAPLPLRIERVMEEHDLSKQRATRFVEEKDALVADFARTSYGLSPDDLTLFDLVIDTGKIDSDAAVRWLVEAATSLVCRPGDPTAAALKVAQVPKRAVAKEFTRRERLR
;
A
#
# COMPACT_ATOMS: atom_id res chain seq x y z
N HIS A 1 4.37 7.21 -11.12
CA HIS A 1 4.76 7.50 -9.73
C HIS A 1 4.76 6.22 -8.87
N PHE A 2 5.50 6.23 -7.76
CA PHE A 2 5.55 5.14 -6.80
C PHE A 2 5.20 5.66 -5.40
N ALA A 3 4.24 5.03 -4.74
CA ALA A 3 3.78 5.41 -3.42
C ALA A 3 3.79 4.18 -2.48
N ASP A 4 4.74 4.17 -1.58
CA ASP A 4 4.97 3.18 -0.53
C ASP A 4 4.54 3.68 0.85
N TYR A 5 4.92 2.92 1.87
CA TYR A 5 4.72 3.28 3.27
C TYR A 5 5.28 4.66 3.63
N ALA A 6 6.53 4.93 3.26
CA ALA A 6 7.17 6.21 3.57
C ALA A 6 6.47 7.38 2.87
N THR A 7 5.91 7.16 1.70
CA THR A 7 5.06 8.13 0.99
C THR A 7 3.77 8.38 1.74
N ALA A 8 3.09 7.33 2.21
CA ALA A 8 1.87 7.47 3.00
C ALA A 8 2.12 8.27 4.29
N GLU A 9 3.20 8.00 5.00
CA GLU A 9 3.59 8.79 6.19
C GLU A 9 3.79 10.27 5.87
N ARG A 10 4.55 10.59 4.82
CA ARG A 10 4.75 12.00 4.42
C ARG A 10 3.45 12.70 4.04
N LEU A 11 2.55 12.00 3.37
CA LEU A 11 1.23 12.53 3.03
C LEU A 11 0.37 12.77 4.26
N MET A 12 0.41 11.87 5.26
CA MET A 12 -0.27 12.07 6.54
C MET A 12 0.22 13.33 7.24
N LEU A 13 1.55 13.54 7.30
CA LEU A 13 2.15 14.75 7.87
C LEU A 13 1.71 16.01 7.12
N GLN A 14 1.64 15.97 5.79
CA GLN A 14 1.17 17.09 4.98
C GLN A 14 -0.33 17.37 5.16
N CYS A 15 -1.10 16.36 5.58
CA CYS A 15 -2.51 16.50 5.95
C CYS A 15 -2.71 16.99 7.40
N GLY A 16 -1.63 17.35 8.11
CA GLY A 16 -1.69 17.92 9.46
C GLY A 16 -1.59 16.91 10.60
N PHE A 17 -1.34 15.63 10.30
CA PHE A 17 -1.03 14.65 11.33
C PHE A 17 0.39 14.88 11.86
N GLN A 18 0.62 14.63 13.14
CA GLN A 18 1.95 14.76 13.73
C GLN A 18 2.50 13.37 14.02
N GLN A 19 3.79 13.19 13.78
CA GLN A 19 4.51 11.99 14.12
C GLN A 19 5.04 12.11 15.56
N THR A 20 4.79 11.10 16.40
CA THR A 20 5.45 11.00 17.69
C THR A 20 6.90 10.55 17.48
N PRO A 21 7.91 11.17 18.16
CA PRO A 21 9.33 10.91 17.95
C PRO A 21 9.83 9.62 18.63
N GLN A 22 9.03 8.56 18.66
CA GLN A 22 9.48 7.28 19.22
C GLN A 22 9.91 6.34 18.07
N VAL A 23 11.02 5.64 18.26
CA VAL A 23 11.48 4.57 17.36
C VAL A 23 10.67 3.32 17.71
N TYR A 24 9.89 2.84 16.78
CA TYR A 24 9.01 1.71 16.97
C TYR A 24 9.29 0.62 15.96
N ASP A 25 9.40 -0.61 16.43
CA ASP A 25 9.73 -1.78 15.60
C ASP A 25 8.51 -2.62 15.19
N SER A 26 7.29 -2.17 15.50
CA SER A 26 6.05 -2.91 15.23
C SER A 26 4.97 -2.07 14.53
N VAL A 27 3.85 -2.65 14.11
CA VAL A 27 2.74 -1.96 13.40
C VAL A 27 1.66 -1.45 14.36
N SER A 28 1.58 -1.95 15.57
CA SER A 28 0.88 -1.19 16.62
C SER A 28 1.39 0.26 16.59
N ASP A 29 2.66 0.42 16.32
CA ASP A 29 3.40 1.67 16.20
C ASP A 29 2.96 2.59 15.06
N PHE A 30 2.40 2.07 13.95
CA PHE A 30 1.88 2.95 12.91
C PHE A 30 0.70 3.78 13.43
N TRP A 31 -0.23 3.14 14.13
CA TRP A 31 -1.37 3.82 14.73
C TRP A 31 -0.93 4.77 15.83
N ASP A 32 0.01 4.36 16.66
CA ASP A 32 0.54 5.14 17.77
C ASP A 32 1.38 6.34 17.30
N ARG A 33 2.01 6.24 16.11
CA ARG A 33 2.71 7.36 15.47
C ARG A 33 1.80 8.52 15.09
N PHE A 34 0.56 8.22 14.72
CA PHE A 34 -0.40 9.23 14.26
C PHE A 34 -1.50 9.51 15.29
N THR A 35 -1.60 8.73 16.36
CA THR A 35 -2.52 9.03 17.47
C THR A 35 -2.02 10.26 18.23
N ARG A 36 -2.57 11.38 17.89
CA ARG A 36 -2.52 12.55 18.76
C ARG A 36 -3.57 12.42 19.87
N ARG A 37 -3.32 13.05 21.03
CA ARG A 37 -4.31 13.19 22.11
C ARG A 37 -5.71 13.43 21.56
N GLY A 38 -6.58 12.41 21.58
CA GLY A 38 -7.98 12.48 21.22
C GLY A 38 -8.35 12.13 19.77
N MET A 39 -7.43 11.70 18.90
CA MET A 39 -7.81 11.16 17.58
C MET A 39 -8.09 9.66 17.68
N GLU A 40 -9.27 9.26 17.25
CA GLU A 40 -9.68 7.86 17.19
C GLU A 40 -9.04 7.16 15.97
N ARG A 41 -8.81 5.85 16.06
CA ARG A 41 -8.30 5.01 14.95
C ARG A 41 -9.10 5.21 13.67
N ASP A 42 -10.41 5.41 13.78
CA ASP A 42 -11.30 5.62 12.64
C ASP A 42 -10.96 6.89 11.84
N GLN A 43 -10.53 7.96 12.51
CA GLN A 43 -10.11 9.20 11.84
C GLN A 43 -8.82 9.00 11.05
N ILE A 44 -7.88 8.23 11.60
CA ILE A 44 -6.63 7.87 10.92
C ILE A 44 -6.92 6.99 9.71
N ASN A 45 -7.78 5.98 9.86
CA ASN A 45 -8.23 5.11 8.78
C ASN A 45 -8.93 5.91 7.67
N ALA A 46 -9.82 6.81 8.02
CA ALA A 46 -10.53 7.66 7.06
C ALA A 46 -9.55 8.55 6.28
N MET A 47 -8.53 9.10 6.94
CA MET A 47 -7.52 9.90 6.26
C MET A 47 -6.62 9.06 5.36
N LEU A 48 -6.15 7.89 5.82
CA LEU A 48 -5.38 6.95 4.99
C LEU A 48 -6.16 6.54 3.75
N ARG A 49 -7.43 6.16 3.93
CA ARG A 49 -8.32 5.87 2.80
C ARG A 49 -8.40 7.06 1.83
N SER A 50 -8.56 8.27 2.34
CA SER A 50 -8.64 9.48 1.51
C SER A 50 -7.34 9.75 0.76
N ILE A 51 -6.17 9.47 1.37
CA ILE A 51 -4.86 9.57 0.73
C ILE A 51 -4.71 8.52 -0.38
N VAL A 52 -5.11 7.26 -0.15
CA VAL A 52 -5.08 6.20 -1.17
C VAL A 52 -5.94 6.60 -2.37
N LEU A 53 -7.18 7.05 -2.14
CA LEU A 53 -8.08 7.49 -3.19
C LEU A 53 -7.53 8.72 -3.95
N ALA A 54 -6.95 9.70 -3.24
CA ALA A 54 -6.34 10.88 -3.86
C ALA A 54 -5.13 10.49 -4.72
N THR A 55 -4.34 9.52 -4.27
CA THR A 55 -3.17 9.02 -4.98
C THR A 55 -3.58 8.26 -6.24
N ALA A 56 -4.60 7.40 -6.16
CA ALA A 56 -5.16 6.72 -7.32
C ALA A 56 -5.77 7.72 -8.33
N GLN A 57 -6.48 8.75 -7.85
CA GLN A 57 -7.05 9.80 -8.70
C GLN A 57 -5.99 10.62 -9.44
N HIS A 58 -4.78 10.76 -8.88
CA HIS A 58 -3.68 11.43 -9.56
C HIS A 58 -3.26 10.72 -10.85
N GLY A 59 -3.44 9.39 -10.93
CA GLY A 59 -3.08 8.56 -12.08
C GLY A 59 -1.59 8.20 -12.16
N ASP A 60 -1.27 7.28 -13.06
CA ASP A 60 0.10 6.79 -13.35
C ASP A 60 0.90 6.46 -12.07
N VAL A 61 0.31 5.70 -11.17
CA VAL A 61 0.87 5.42 -9.86
C VAL A 61 0.86 3.91 -9.53
N VAL A 62 1.96 3.45 -8.94
CA VAL A 62 2.04 2.15 -8.26
C VAL A 62 1.90 2.39 -6.76
N LEU A 63 0.87 1.82 -6.15
CA LEU A 63 0.61 1.87 -4.71
C LEU A 63 1.07 0.57 -4.07
N LEU A 64 1.92 0.65 -3.04
CA LEU A 64 2.44 -0.52 -2.35
C LEU A 64 2.02 -0.55 -0.87
N GLY A 65 1.36 -1.63 -0.48
CA GLY A 65 1.04 -1.94 0.90
C GLY A 65 -0.16 -1.19 1.48
N ARG A 66 -0.31 -1.23 2.80
CA ARG A 66 -1.35 -0.55 3.60
C ARG A 66 -2.80 -0.86 3.18
N GLY A 67 -3.04 -2.07 2.67
CA GLY A 67 -4.39 -2.45 2.25
C GLY A 67 -4.97 -1.53 1.18
N CYS A 68 -4.11 -0.89 0.35
CA CYS A 68 -4.56 0.03 -0.70
C CYS A 68 -5.51 -0.62 -1.70
N PHE A 69 -5.48 -1.94 -1.84
CA PHE A 69 -6.42 -2.70 -2.66
C PHE A 69 -7.87 -2.52 -2.20
N ALA A 70 -8.11 -2.41 -0.89
CA ALA A 70 -9.46 -2.39 -0.33
C ALA A 70 -10.32 -1.20 -0.81
N PRO A 71 -9.87 0.07 -0.70
CA PRO A 71 -10.64 1.20 -1.19
C PRO A 71 -10.68 1.36 -2.71
N LEU A 72 -9.87 0.59 -3.46
CA LEU A 72 -9.75 0.67 -4.92
C LEU A 72 -10.44 -0.46 -5.66
N GLN A 73 -11.13 -1.36 -4.95
CA GLN A 73 -11.87 -2.45 -5.56
C GLN A 73 -12.96 -1.95 -6.49
N GLY A 74 -13.14 -2.67 -7.61
CA GLY A 74 -14.19 -2.40 -8.57
C GLY A 74 -13.95 -1.18 -9.48
N LEU A 75 -12.78 -0.55 -9.43
CA LEU A 75 -12.39 0.50 -10.36
C LEU A 75 -11.79 -0.13 -11.62
N CYS A 76 -12.32 0.19 -12.79
CA CYS A 76 -11.92 -0.43 -14.05
C CYS A 76 -10.54 -0.01 -14.54
N ASP A 77 -10.02 1.13 -14.08
CA ASP A 77 -8.71 1.69 -14.40
C ASP A 77 -7.64 1.38 -13.33
N VAL A 78 -7.95 0.46 -12.41
CA VAL A 78 -7.03 0.00 -11.35
C VAL A 78 -6.91 -1.51 -11.40
N ILE A 79 -5.69 -2.02 -11.32
CA ILE A 79 -5.41 -3.45 -11.13
C ILE A 79 -4.91 -3.71 -9.72
N ASN A 80 -5.61 -4.54 -8.98
CA ASN A 80 -5.21 -4.98 -7.65
C ASN A 80 -4.39 -6.27 -7.77
N VAL A 81 -3.13 -6.21 -7.35
CA VAL A 81 -2.18 -7.32 -7.50
C VAL A 81 -1.73 -7.86 -6.14
N ARG A 82 -1.77 -9.18 -6.00
CA ARG A 82 -1.15 -9.90 -4.89
C ARG A 82 0.15 -10.55 -5.35
N VAL A 83 1.27 -10.08 -4.84
CA VAL A 83 2.56 -10.76 -5.01
C VAL A 83 2.81 -11.64 -3.78
N LYS A 84 3.12 -12.92 -4.01
CA LYS A 84 3.42 -13.89 -2.95
C LYS A 84 4.68 -14.69 -3.27
N ALA A 85 5.26 -15.32 -2.25
CA ALA A 85 6.28 -16.35 -2.38
C ALA A 85 6.19 -17.33 -1.20
N PRO A 86 6.67 -18.57 -1.34
CA PRO A 86 6.75 -19.52 -0.23
C PRO A 86 7.55 -18.96 0.95
N LEU A 87 7.09 -19.25 2.17
CA LEU A 87 7.71 -18.74 3.40
C LEU A 87 9.23 -18.99 3.48
N PRO A 88 9.76 -20.18 3.16
CA PRO A 88 11.22 -20.41 3.19
C PRO A 88 11.99 -19.42 2.29
N LEU A 89 11.51 -19.20 1.07
CA LEU A 89 12.15 -18.28 0.12
C LEU A 89 12.09 -16.82 0.59
N ARG A 90 10.99 -16.43 1.22
CA ARG A 90 10.88 -15.08 1.79
C ARG A 90 11.85 -14.87 2.94
N ILE A 91 12.05 -15.90 3.77
CA ILE A 91 13.04 -15.88 4.86
C ILE A 91 14.46 -15.74 4.29
N GLU A 92 14.80 -16.51 3.26
CA GLU A 92 16.11 -16.43 2.59
C GLU A 92 16.38 -15.02 2.05
N ARG A 93 15.43 -14.43 1.33
CA ARG A 93 15.53 -13.05 0.82
C ARG A 93 15.75 -12.02 1.93
N VAL A 94 15.03 -12.15 3.04
CA VAL A 94 15.19 -11.26 4.21
C VAL A 94 16.54 -11.44 4.88
N MET A 95 17.07 -12.68 4.96
CA MET A 95 18.42 -12.94 5.46
C MET A 95 19.47 -12.21 4.61
N GLU A 96 19.37 -12.30 3.29
CA GLU A 96 20.30 -11.66 2.36
C GLU A 96 20.19 -10.12 2.37
N GLU A 97 18.97 -9.58 2.35
CA GLU A 97 18.72 -8.13 2.27
C GLU A 97 19.13 -7.39 3.55
N HIS A 98 18.93 -8.02 4.71
CA HIS A 98 19.13 -7.38 6.02
C HIS A 98 20.29 -7.95 6.84
N ASP A 99 21.07 -8.89 6.28
CA ASP A 99 22.16 -9.58 6.99
C ASP A 99 21.71 -10.19 8.33
N LEU A 100 20.55 -10.87 8.31
CA LEU A 100 19.95 -11.46 9.49
C LEU A 100 20.21 -12.97 9.59
N SER A 101 20.32 -13.47 10.83
CA SER A 101 20.26 -14.90 11.07
C SER A 101 18.88 -15.46 10.69
N LYS A 102 18.82 -16.75 10.32
CA LYS A 102 17.56 -17.42 9.94
C LYS A 102 16.45 -17.23 10.98
N GLN A 103 16.79 -17.35 12.26
CA GLN A 103 15.81 -17.17 13.35
C GLN A 103 15.24 -15.76 13.38
N ARG A 104 16.08 -14.73 13.21
CA ARG A 104 15.65 -13.32 13.17
C ARG A 104 14.83 -13.03 11.91
N ALA A 105 15.26 -13.54 10.76
CA ALA A 105 14.55 -13.38 9.51
C ALA A 105 13.16 -14.06 9.54
N THR A 106 13.07 -15.28 10.11
CA THR A 106 11.78 -15.96 10.29
C THR A 106 10.81 -15.08 11.12
N ARG A 107 11.27 -14.65 12.28
CA ARG A 107 10.46 -13.79 13.16
C ARG A 107 10.04 -12.49 12.46
N PHE A 108 10.95 -11.85 11.75
CA PHE A 108 10.68 -10.64 10.99
C PHE A 108 9.56 -10.85 9.95
N VAL A 109 9.63 -11.94 9.17
CA VAL A 109 8.63 -12.25 8.15
C VAL A 109 7.27 -12.53 8.80
N GLU A 110 7.22 -13.36 9.85
CA GLU A 110 5.98 -13.71 10.56
C GLU A 110 5.32 -12.47 11.18
N GLU A 111 6.09 -11.62 11.84
CA GLU A 111 5.62 -10.36 12.40
C GLU A 111 5.04 -9.45 11.30
N LYS A 112 5.73 -9.29 10.17
CA LYS A 112 5.24 -8.48 9.05
C LYS A 112 3.95 -9.04 8.44
N ASP A 113 3.85 -10.35 8.27
CA ASP A 113 2.63 -10.99 7.76
C ASP A 113 1.43 -10.76 8.72
N ALA A 114 1.65 -10.99 10.01
CA ALA A 114 0.63 -10.76 11.03
C ALA A 114 0.12 -9.31 11.00
N LEU A 115 1.01 -8.37 10.81
CA LEU A 115 0.72 -6.94 10.78
C LEU A 115 -0.09 -6.52 9.55
N VAL A 116 0.25 -7.06 8.38
CA VAL A 116 -0.52 -6.82 7.15
C VAL A 116 -1.93 -7.39 7.28
N ALA A 117 -2.04 -8.60 7.83
CA ALA A 117 -3.32 -9.27 8.05
C ALA A 117 -4.20 -8.50 9.07
N ASP A 118 -3.61 -8.08 10.20
CA ASP A 118 -4.31 -7.32 11.22
C ASP A 118 -4.79 -5.97 10.70
N PHE A 119 -3.94 -5.26 9.95
CA PHE A 119 -4.31 -3.99 9.33
C PHE A 119 -5.50 -4.14 8.37
N ALA A 120 -5.47 -5.11 7.46
CA ALA A 120 -6.56 -5.35 6.51
C ALA A 120 -7.87 -5.70 7.23
N ARG A 121 -7.80 -6.54 8.25
CA ARG A 121 -8.97 -6.95 9.05
C ARG A 121 -9.55 -5.79 9.85
N THR A 122 -8.72 -5.04 10.56
CA THR A 122 -9.18 -3.98 11.47
C THR A 122 -9.62 -2.71 10.74
N SER A 123 -8.97 -2.38 9.61
CA SER A 123 -9.26 -1.16 8.85
C SER A 123 -10.38 -1.34 7.82
N TYR A 124 -10.51 -2.55 7.26
CA TYR A 124 -11.41 -2.81 6.13
C TYR A 124 -12.32 -4.03 6.31
N GLY A 125 -12.14 -4.82 7.38
CA GLY A 125 -12.89 -6.07 7.58
C GLY A 125 -12.52 -7.16 6.57
N LEU A 126 -11.37 -7.06 5.90
CA LEU A 126 -10.94 -7.95 4.82
C LEU A 126 -9.75 -8.81 5.24
N SER A 127 -9.66 -10.01 4.66
CA SER A 127 -8.47 -10.86 4.77
C SER A 127 -7.60 -10.70 3.52
N PRO A 128 -6.31 -10.39 3.64
CA PRO A 128 -5.42 -10.34 2.47
C PRO A 128 -5.18 -11.73 1.85
N ASP A 129 -5.61 -12.81 2.52
CA ASP A 129 -5.54 -14.17 1.99
C ASP A 129 -6.76 -14.54 1.13
N ASP A 130 -7.78 -13.70 1.11
CA ASP A 130 -8.89 -13.84 0.17
C ASP A 130 -8.42 -13.37 -1.22
N LEU A 131 -8.10 -14.34 -2.06
CA LEU A 131 -7.58 -14.09 -3.41
C LEU A 131 -8.61 -13.48 -4.36
N THR A 132 -9.90 -13.52 -4.01
CA THR A 132 -10.97 -12.89 -4.81
C THR A 132 -10.91 -11.37 -4.78
N LEU A 133 -10.14 -10.80 -3.85
CA LEU A 133 -9.91 -9.36 -3.73
C LEU A 133 -8.87 -8.80 -4.73
N PHE A 134 -8.23 -9.67 -5.52
CA PHE A 134 -7.15 -9.31 -6.43
C PHE A 134 -7.45 -9.74 -7.86
N ASP A 135 -7.15 -8.87 -8.80
CA ASP A 135 -7.31 -9.12 -10.23
C ASP A 135 -6.19 -10.02 -10.77
N LEU A 136 -5.01 -9.97 -10.13
CA LEU A 136 -3.85 -10.77 -10.49
C LEU A 136 -3.12 -11.26 -9.24
N VAL A 137 -2.74 -12.55 -9.24
CA VAL A 137 -1.93 -13.16 -8.16
C VAL A 137 -0.67 -13.75 -8.77
N ILE A 138 0.51 -13.26 -8.35
CA ILE A 138 1.81 -13.70 -8.86
C ILE A 138 2.60 -14.38 -7.75
N ASP A 139 3.09 -15.61 -8.02
CA ASP A 139 3.98 -16.34 -7.14
C ASP A 139 5.44 -16.18 -7.61
N THR A 140 6.17 -15.28 -6.94
CA THR A 140 7.60 -15.01 -7.22
C THR A 140 8.55 -16.09 -6.69
N GLY A 141 8.01 -17.17 -6.14
CA GLY A 141 8.75 -18.41 -5.90
C GLY A 141 8.89 -19.26 -7.16
N LYS A 142 8.07 -19.01 -8.19
CA LYS A 142 8.09 -19.72 -9.48
C LYS A 142 8.33 -18.79 -10.65
N ILE A 143 7.89 -17.56 -10.55
CA ILE A 143 7.97 -16.56 -11.62
C ILE A 143 9.12 -15.62 -11.29
N ASP A 144 10.01 -15.47 -12.24
CA ASP A 144 11.12 -14.51 -12.16
C ASP A 144 10.59 -13.07 -12.03
N SER A 145 11.34 -12.25 -11.30
CA SER A 145 10.94 -10.85 -11.01
C SER A 145 10.77 -10.02 -12.26
N ASP A 146 11.64 -10.16 -13.25
CA ASP A 146 11.56 -9.40 -14.50
C ASP A 146 10.36 -9.84 -15.34
N ALA A 147 10.05 -11.15 -15.34
CA ALA A 147 8.83 -11.67 -15.96
C ALA A 147 7.59 -11.14 -15.27
N ALA A 148 7.58 -11.11 -13.94
CA ALA A 148 6.47 -10.56 -13.16
C ALA A 148 6.24 -9.08 -13.49
N VAL A 149 7.29 -8.27 -13.58
CA VAL A 149 7.21 -6.84 -13.97
C VAL A 149 6.60 -6.70 -15.38
N ARG A 150 7.06 -7.48 -16.37
CA ARG A 150 6.49 -7.44 -17.73
C ARG A 150 5.00 -7.75 -17.74
N TRP A 151 4.57 -8.78 -16.99
CA TRP A 151 3.15 -9.13 -16.90
C TRP A 151 2.31 -8.06 -16.21
N LEU A 152 2.86 -7.40 -15.17
CA LEU A 152 2.18 -6.29 -14.51
C LEU A 152 1.99 -5.10 -15.45
N VAL A 153 3.01 -4.75 -16.24
CA VAL A 153 2.92 -3.68 -17.26
C VAL A 153 1.89 -4.04 -18.32
N GLU A 154 1.93 -5.27 -18.86
CA GLU A 154 0.97 -5.73 -19.85
C GLU A 154 -0.45 -5.70 -19.30
N ALA A 155 -0.69 -6.24 -18.12
CA ALA A 155 -1.99 -6.21 -17.47
C ALA A 155 -2.50 -4.79 -17.25
N ALA A 156 -1.67 -3.89 -16.73
CA ALA A 156 -2.05 -2.50 -16.46
C ALA A 156 -2.37 -1.72 -17.75
N THR A 157 -1.66 -2.02 -18.86
CA THR A 157 -1.91 -1.37 -20.15
C THR A 157 -3.07 -2.00 -20.94
N SER A 158 -3.53 -3.18 -20.54
CA SER A 158 -4.65 -3.90 -21.15
C SER A 158 -6.00 -3.64 -20.49
N LEU A 159 -6.04 -2.81 -19.45
CA LEU A 159 -7.29 -2.50 -18.74
C LEU A 159 -8.31 -1.85 -19.69
N VAL A 160 -9.54 -2.33 -19.62
CA VAL A 160 -10.66 -1.85 -20.46
C VAL A 160 -11.76 -1.31 -19.58
N CYS A 161 -12.04 -0.01 -19.69
CA CYS A 161 -13.19 0.63 -19.09
C CYS A 161 -14.30 0.86 -20.12
N ARG A 162 -15.52 0.56 -19.74
CA ARG A 162 -16.72 0.85 -20.55
C ARG A 162 -17.34 2.18 -20.10
N PRO A 163 -18.12 2.86 -20.95
CA PRO A 163 -18.88 4.03 -20.54
C PRO A 163 -19.76 3.74 -19.32
N GLY A 164 -19.57 4.50 -18.23
CA GLY A 164 -20.30 4.33 -16.98
C GLY A 164 -19.62 3.47 -15.92
N ASP A 165 -18.52 2.79 -16.24
CA ASP A 165 -17.74 2.07 -15.25
C ASP A 165 -17.08 3.04 -14.24
N PRO A 166 -16.96 2.63 -12.95
CA PRO A 166 -16.30 3.45 -11.96
C PRO A 166 -14.79 3.50 -12.23
N THR A 167 -14.21 4.70 -12.19
CA THR A 167 -12.79 4.96 -12.40
C THR A 167 -12.16 5.70 -11.23
N ALA A 168 -10.85 5.55 -11.05
CA ALA A 168 -10.09 6.32 -10.07
C ALA A 168 -10.18 7.84 -10.34
N ALA A 169 -10.16 8.24 -11.61
CA ALA A 169 -10.27 9.64 -12.02
C ALA A 169 -11.61 10.28 -11.60
N ALA A 170 -12.69 9.50 -11.55
CA ALA A 170 -14.04 9.97 -11.18
C ALA A 170 -14.29 10.01 -9.66
N LEU A 171 -13.34 9.55 -8.83
CA LEU A 171 -13.50 9.50 -7.38
C LEU A 171 -13.71 10.88 -6.77
N LYS A 172 -14.63 10.97 -5.83
CA LYS A 172 -14.84 12.18 -5.02
C LYS A 172 -13.90 12.15 -3.82
N VAL A 173 -12.83 12.92 -3.88
CA VAL A 173 -11.81 13.00 -2.82
C VAL A 173 -11.73 14.41 -2.25
N ALA A 174 -11.50 14.51 -0.94
CA ALA A 174 -11.33 15.79 -0.26
C ALA A 174 -10.11 16.57 -0.77
N GLN A 175 -10.19 17.91 -0.72
CA GLN A 175 -9.15 18.79 -1.28
C GLN A 175 -7.81 18.70 -0.55
N VAL A 176 -7.80 18.45 0.77
CA VAL A 176 -6.56 18.38 1.56
C VAL A 176 -5.66 17.23 1.10
N PRO A 177 -6.14 15.97 1.02
CA PRO A 177 -5.37 14.86 0.46
C PRO A 177 -4.92 15.12 -0.99
N LYS A 178 -5.78 15.65 -1.85
CA LYS A 178 -5.43 15.97 -3.25
C LYS A 178 -4.25 16.92 -3.35
N ARG A 179 -4.27 18.01 -2.59
CA ARG A 179 -3.16 18.99 -2.56
C ARG A 179 -1.87 18.39 -2.02
N ALA A 180 -1.95 17.55 -0.98
CA ALA A 180 -0.80 16.86 -0.42
C ALA A 180 -0.16 15.91 -1.44
N VAL A 181 -0.95 15.10 -2.14
CA VAL A 181 -0.49 14.17 -3.19
C VAL A 181 0.16 14.94 -4.34
N ALA A 182 -0.50 15.95 -4.88
CA ALA A 182 0.05 16.75 -5.97
C ALA A 182 1.39 17.40 -5.60
N LYS A 183 1.50 17.95 -4.40
CA LYS A 183 2.75 18.53 -3.88
C LYS A 183 3.87 17.49 -3.75
N GLU A 184 3.57 16.30 -3.21
CA GLU A 184 4.56 15.24 -3.02
C GLU A 184 5.10 14.73 -4.36
N PHE A 185 4.26 14.53 -5.36
CA PHE A 185 4.68 14.03 -6.66
C PHE A 185 5.42 15.08 -7.49
N THR A 186 4.96 16.34 -7.51
CA THR A 186 5.71 17.44 -8.13
C THR A 186 7.12 17.60 -7.51
N ARG A 187 7.24 17.44 -6.18
CA ARG A 187 8.55 17.47 -5.52
C ARG A 187 9.48 16.37 -6.03
N ARG A 188 8.97 15.17 -6.25
CA ARG A 188 9.74 14.01 -6.74
C ARG A 188 10.17 14.15 -8.20
N GLU A 189 9.36 14.75 -9.03
CA GLU A 189 9.72 15.04 -10.43
C GLU A 189 10.89 16.01 -10.55
N ARG A 190 10.99 16.99 -9.64
CA ARG A 190 12.10 17.96 -9.61
C ARG A 190 13.42 17.38 -9.06
N LEU A 191 13.39 16.19 -8.46
CA LEU A 191 14.57 15.54 -7.89
C LEU A 191 15.14 14.42 -8.79
N ARG A 192 14.52 14.19 -9.94
CA ARG A 192 14.98 13.28 -11.01
C ARG A 192 15.73 14.05 -12.09
#